data_f116a747e2ff5be8a0074545b35027ca
#
_entry.id   f116a747e2ff5be8a0074545b35027ca
#
_cell.length_a   1.000
_cell.length_b   1.000
_cell.length_c   1.000
_cell.angle_alpha   90.00
_cell.angle_beta   90.00
_cell.angle_gamma   90.00
#
_symmetry.space_group_name_H-M   'P 1'
#
loop_
_entity.id
_entity.type
_entity.pdbx_description
1 polymer ?
#
loop_
_entity_poly.entity_id
_entity_poly.type
_entity_poly.pdbx_seq_one_letter_code
_entity_poly.pdbx_strand_id
1 'polypeptide(L)'
;MEEFSEELLNSLIEEALNEKGESLLRPSSEMYLSFGETDLLALTHQYMSKHLPESELNSIFQEFRSELLSRKVAITPKEVHTVTRNCKKCAIPSTAELPKWNVVNPDVVIVAESPSIEPDAINLMVESIKEAGFKSSDLCLTYVNRCPKFGKYDNKEIINCSPYLHTELQVLNPKLIITMGGLPSSVIFGTEIKIKDYRGSVTWLGYWPVLPTYSPGYVLKSGANAVEQFRSDMIQAYQFIHQSKKEVI
;
A
#
# COMPACT_ATOMS: atom_id res chain seq x y z
N MET A 1 25.23 -10.99 -13.98
CA MET A 1 23.89 -10.40 -13.71
C MET A 1 23.58 -9.59 -14.96
N GLU A 2 22.70 -10.10 -15.80
CA GLU A 2 22.27 -9.36 -16.98
C GLU A 2 21.33 -8.25 -16.49
N GLU A 3 21.66 -7.01 -16.80
CA GLU A 3 20.75 -5.88 -16.66
C GLU A 3 19.55 -6.14 -17.56
N PHE A 4 18.38 -6.26 -16.97
CA PHE A 4 17.13 -6.25 -17.73
C PHE A 4 17.00 -4.90 -18.41
N SER A 5 17.08 -4.86 -19.73
CA SER A 5 16.89 -3.64 -20.48
C SER A 5 15.42 -3.22 -20.43
N GLU A 6 15.19 -1.91 -20.47
CA GLU A 6 13.84 -1.32 -20.52
C GLU A 6 13.01 -1.86 -21.70
N GLU A 7 13.67 -2.23 -22.81
CA GLU A 7 13.06 -2.87 -23.97
C GLU A 7 12.53 -4.28 -23.68
N LEU A 8 13.24 -5.08 -22.88
CA LEU A 8 12.79 -6.41 -22.50
C LEU A 8 11.58 -6.31 -21.56
N LEU A 9 11.57 -5.32 -20.67
CA LEU A 9 10.47 -5.05 -19.76
C LEU A 9 9.20 -4.65 -20.54
N ASN A 10 9.32 -3.74 -21.50
CA ASN A 10 8.22 -3.31 -22.36
C ASN A 10 7.70 -4.46 -23.22
N SER A 11 8.57 -5.31 -23.76
CA SER A 11 8.19 -6.51 -24.51
C SER A 11 7.38 -7.50 -23.66
N LEU A 12 7.78 -7.73 -22.40
CA LEU A 12 7.07 -8.61 -21.48
C LEU A 12 5.71 -8.03 -21.05
N ILE A 13 5.61 -6.72 -20.92
CA ILE A 13 4.35 -6.02 -20.64
C ILE A 13 3.41 -6.11 -21.85
N GLU A 14 3.90 -5.89 -23.05
CA GLU A 14 3.10 -6.03 -24.28
C GLU A 14 2.64 -7.46 -24.51
N GLU A 15 3.48 -8.45 -24.23
CA GLU A 15 3.15 -9.87 -24.33
C GLU A 15 2.08 -10.26 -23.30
N ALA A 16 2.18 -9.79 -22.06
CA ALA A 16 1.19 -10.00 -21.02
C ALA A 16 -0.16 -9.29 -21.28
N LEU A 17 -0.14 -8.15 -21.97
CA LEU A 17 -1.35 -7.42 -22.38
C LEU A 17 -2.02 -8.03 -23.61
N ASN A 18 -1.28 -8.72 -24.49
CA ASN A 18 -1.80 -9.34 -25.73
C ASN A 18 -2.36 -10.75 -25.51
N GLU A 19 -1.97 -11.46 -24.48
CA GLU A 19 -2.55 -12.74 -24.11
C GLU A 19 -3.81 -12.54 -23.27
N LYS A 20 -4.93 -12.27 -23.97
CA LYS A 20 -6.31 -12.38 -23.47
C LYS A 20 -6.50 -12.07 -21.99
N GLY A 21 -6.94 -10.88 -21.67
CA GLY A 21 -7.74 -10.39 -20.55
C GLY A 21 -8.01 -11.23 -19.29
N GLU A 22 -7.44 -12.39 -19.18
CA GLU A 22 -7.59 -13.28 -18.03
C GLU A 22 -6.23 -13.53 -17.42
N SER A 23 -6.15 -13.18 -16.17
CA SER A 23 -5.01 -13.46 -15.32
C SER A 23 -3.78 -12.65 -15.73
N LEU A 24 -3.72 -11.44 -15.28
CA LEU A 24 -2.44 -10.85 -14.96
C LEU A 24 -1.65 -11.93 -14.21
N LEU A 25 -0.71 -12.53 -14.92
CA LEU A 25 0.23 -13.50 -14.38
C LEU A 25 0.70 -12.91 -13.05
N ARG A 26 0.39 -13.58 -11.95
CA ARG A 26 1.00 -13.22 -10.67
C ARG A 26 2.50 -13.38 -10.89
N PRO A 27 3.25 -12.28 -10.92
CA PRO A 27 4.67 -12.37 -11.22
C PRO A 27 5.32 -13.36 -10.23
N SER A 28 6.35 -14.08 -10.66
CA SER A 28 7.16 -14.87 -9.73
C SER A 28 7.74 -13.95 -8.65
N SER A 29 8.06 -14.47 -7.48
CA SER A 29 8.67 -13.68 -6.40
C SER A 29 9.94 -12.94 -6.85
N GLU A 30 10.69 -13.48 -7.83
CA GLU A 30 11.83 -12.80 -8.44
C GLU A 30 11.41 -11.61 -9.30
N MET A 31 10.33 -11.72 -10.06
CA MET A 31 9.72 -10.60 -10.76
C MET A 31 9.22 -9.53 -9.80
N TYR A 32 8.62 -9.90 -8.66
CA TYR A 32 8.20 -8.92 -7.64
C TYR A 32 9.35 -8.07 -7.11
N LEU A 33 10.50 -8.66 -6.88
CA LEU A 33 11.68 -7.94 -6.41
C LEU A 33 12.26 -7.00 -7.47
N SER A 34 12.16 -7.36 -8.76
CA SER A 34 12.62 -6.51 -9.87
C SER A 34 11.62 -5.42 -10.26
N PHE A 35 10.33 -5.72 -10.30
CA PHE A 35 9.28 -4.73 -10.60
C PHE A 35 9.05 -3.73 -9.46
N GLY A 36 9.21 -4.14 -8.21
CA GLY A 36 9.08 -3.27 -7.04
C GLY A 36 10.11 -2.15 -6.98
N GLU A 37 11.25 -2.32 -7.63
CA GLU A 37 12.27 -1.26 -7.68
C GLU A 37 11.87 -0.07 -8.54
N THR A 38 11.11 -0.30 -9.61
CA THR A 38 10.81 0.76 -10.57
C THR A 38 9.59 1.59 -10.20
N ASP A 39 8.58 1.01 -9.55
CA ASP A 39 7.32 1.73 -9.37
C ASP A 39 7.09 2.29 -7.96
N LEU A 40 6.79 1.47 -6.97
CA LEU A 40 6.41 1.96 -5.64
C LEU A 40 7.60 2.38 -4.77
N LEU A 41 8.71 1.63 -4.80
CA LEU A 41 9.92 2.02 -4.06
C LEU A 41 10.53 3.27 -4.66
N ALA A 42 10.55 3.41 -5.99
CA ALA A 42 11.04 4.61 -6.67
C ALA A 42 10.17 5.84 -6.34
N LEU A 43 8.84 5.69 -6.31
CA LEU A 43 7.93 6.77 -5.92
C LEU A 43 8.14 7.17 -4.46
N THR A 44 8.30 6.20 -3.56
CA THR A 44 8.61 6.48 -2.15
C THR A 44 9.96 7.17 -2.02
N HIS A 45 10.98 6.71 -2.71
CA HIS A 45 12.30 7.33 -2.75
C HIS A 45 12.19 8.79 -3.24
N GLN A 46 11.44 9.03 -4.30
CA GLN A 46 11.20 10.37 -4.85
C GLN A 46 10.47 11.29 -3.85
N TYR A 47 9.47 10.80 -3.14
CA TYR A 47 8.79 11.57 -2.10
C TYR A 47 9.75 11.92 -0.96
N MET A 48 10.52 10.95 -0.50
CA MET A 48 11.37 11.08 0.67
C MET A 48 12.68 11.84 0.37
N SER A 49 13.14 11.88 -0.88
CA SER A 49 14.30 12.70 -1.28
C SER A 49 14.12 14.20 -1.04
N LYS A 50 12.88 14.65 -0.90
CA LYS A 50 12.54 16.01 -0.49
C LYS A 50 12.73 16.28 1.01
N HIS A 51 12.85 15.23 1.81
CA HIS A 51 12.83 15.30 3.27
C HIS A 51 14.09 14.76 3.94
N LEU A 52 14.90 13.97 3.21
CA LEU A 52 16.13 13.38 3.72
C LEU A 52 17.25 13.47 2.68
N PRO A 53 18.52 13.54 3.13
CA PRO A 53 19.67 13.45 2.24
C PRO A 53 19.68 12.13 1.46
N GLU A 54 20.04 12.19 0.18
CA GLU A 54 20.07 11.05 -0.72
C GLU A 54 20.95 9.89 -0.21
N SER A 55 22.06 10.23 0.44
CA SER A 55 22.97 9.23 1.03
C SER A 55 22.29 8.42 2.16
N GLU A 56 21.46 9.04 2.96
CA GLU A 56 20.71 8.37 4.05
C GLU A 56 19.60 7.49 3.49
N LEU A 57 18.89 7.98 2.48
CA LEU A 57 17.90 7.21 1.73
C LEU A 57 18.49 5.96 1.11
N ASN A 58 19.55 6.13 0.31
CA ASN A 58 20.19 5.03 -0.38
C ASN A 58 20.71 3.98 0.60
N SER A 59 21.26 4.38 1.75
CA SER A 59 21.71 3.44 2.79
C SER A 59 20.55 2.59 3.32
N ILE A 60 19.42 3.21 3.62
CA ILE A 60 18.24 2.52 4.17
C ILE A 60 17.66 1.52 3.14
N PHE A 61 17.54 1.94 1.88
CA PHE A 61 17.00 1.08 0.83
C PHE A 61 17.96 -0.06 0.46
N GLN A 62 19.27 0.19 0.42
CA GLN A 62 20.26 -0.85 0.18
C GLN A 62 20.33 -1.88 1.30
N GLU A 63 20.26 -1.45 2.56
CA GLU A 63 20.21 -2.36 3.70
C GLU A 63 19.00 -3.29 3.62
N PHE A 64 17.82 -2.73 3.36
CA PHE A 64 16.58 -3.49 3.23
C PHE A 64 16.63 -4.45 2.03
N ARG A 65 17.11 -3.99 0.88
CA ARG A 65 17.31 -4.82 -0.31
C ARG A 65 18.25 -5.98 -0.05
N SER A 66 19.38 -5.73 0.60
CA SER A 66 20.34 -6.76 0.98
C SER A 66 19.71 -7.79 1.92
N GLU A 67 18.90 -7.36 2.87
CA GLU A 67 18.17 -8.24 3.79
C GLU A 67 17.15 -9.14 3.05
N LEU A 68 16.43 -8.59 2.07
CA LEU A 68 15.48 -9.38 1.26
C LEU A 68 16.18 -10.33 0.29
N LEU A 69 17.20 -9.85 -0.45
CA LEU A 69 17.92 -10.64 -1.45
C LEU A 69 18.80 -11.75 -0.84
N SER A 70 19.23 -11.61 0.42
CA SER A 70 19.93 -12.67 1.14
C SER A 70 19.06 -13.91 1.38
N ARG A 71 17.75 -13.76 1.24
CA ARG A 71 16.78 -14.85 1.39
C ARG A 71 16.51 -15.49 0.03
N LYS A 72 17.12 -16.63 -0.23
CA LYS A 72 16.98 -17.43 -1.48
C LYS A 72 15.59 -18.05 -1.72
N VAL A 73 14.54 -17.56 -1.09
CA VAL A 73 13.19 -18.14 -1.10
C VAL A 73 12.16 -17.09 -1.45
N ALA A 74 11.11 -17.49 -2.16
CA ALA A 74 9.96 -16.64 -2.44
C ALA A 74 9.42 -15.98 -1.17
N ILE A 75 9.36 -14.64 -1.15
CA ILE A 75 8.88 -13.89 0.00
C ILE A 75 7.38 -14.13 0.14
N THR A 76 6.98 -14.63 1.29
CA THR A 76 5.57 -14.83 1.64
C THR A 76 5.09 -13.73 2.57
N PRO A 77 3.76 -13.47 2.66
CA PRO A 77 3.21 -12.53 3.64
C PRO A 77 3.68 -12.84 5.07
N LYS A 78 3.79 -14.12 5.41
CA LYS A 78 4.26 -14.58 6.73
C LYS A 78 5.70 -14.17 7.02
N GLU A 79 6.56 -14.17 6.02
CA GLU A 79 7.97 -13.76 6.20
C GLU A 79 8.09 -12.25 6.35
N VAL A 80 7.35 -11.46 5.54
CA VAL A 80 7.26 -10.00 5.72
C VAL A 80 6.81 -9.68 7.13
N HIS A 81 5.79 -10.37 7.63
CA HIS A 81 5.28 -10.17 8.99
C HIS A 81 6.30 -10.53 10.07
N THR A 82 7.06 -11.61 9.87
CA THR A 82 8.09 -12.04 10.83
C THR A 82 9.19 -11.00 10.94
N VAL A 83 9.68 -10.48 9.81
CA VAL A 83 10.71 -9.43 9.80
C VAL A 83 10.17 -8.14 10.41
N THR A 84 8.96 -7.73 10.04
CA THR A 84 8.33 -6.51 10.57
C THR A 84 8.15 -6.57 12.08
N ARG A 85 7.67 -7.70 12.61
CA ARG A 85 7.45 -7.88 14.06
C ARG A 85 8.74 -7.72 14.88
N ASN A 86 9.86 -8.16 14.33
CA ASN A 86 11.15 -8.11 14.98
C ASN A 86 11.95 -6.83 14.68
N CYS A 87 11.36 -5.88 13.96
CA CYS A 87 12.01 -4.64 13.58
C CYS A 87 12.35 -3.78 14.81
N LYS A 88 13.56 -3.22 14.82
CA LYS A 88 14.08 -2.32 15.85
C LYS A 88 14.75 -1.07 15.27
N LYS A 89 14.34 -0.68 14.05
CA LYS A 89 14.97 0.44 13.32
C LYS A 89 14.63 1.83 13.87
N CYS A 90 13.59 1.91 14.72
CA CYS A 90 13.14 3.16 15.32
C CYS A 90 13.20 3.09 16.86
N ALA A 91 13.41 4.25 17.52
CA ALA A 91 13.39 4.36 18.98
C ALA A 91 11.96 4.37 19.58
N ILE A 92 10.97 3.80 18.88
CA ILE A 92 9.60 3.72 19.37
C ILE A 92 9.50 2.55 20.35
N PRO A 93 9.01 2.77 21.59
CA PRO A 93 9.00 1.74 22.64
C PRO A 93 7.87 0.71 22.47
N SER A 94 7.29 0.58 21.31
CA SER A 94 6.19 -0.34 21.02
C SER A 94 6.60 -1.38 19.98
N THR A 95 5.92 -2.53 20.02
CA THR A 95 6.11 -3.58 19.03
C THR A 95 5.33 -3.26 17.76
N ALA A 96 5.90 -3.56 16.59
CA ALA A 96 5.21 -3.40 15.33
C ALA A 96 3.93 -4.25 15.28
N GLU A 97 2.83 -3.64 14.91
CA GLU A 97 1.57 -4.33 14.63
C GLU A 97 1.54 -4.85 13.19
N LEU A 98 0.99 -6.04 13.05
CA LEU A 98 0.82 -6.68 11.75
C LEU A 98 -0.50 -6.24 11.11
N PRO A 99 -0.64 -6.44 9.78
CA PRO A 99 -1.89 -6.26 9.08
C PRO A 99 -3.05 -6.98 9.75
N LYS A 100 -4.22 -6.37 9.70
CA LYS A 100 -5.46 -6.90 10.26
C LYS A 100 -6.35 -7.47 9.15
N TRP A 101 -7.30 -8.31 9.54
CA TRP A 101 -8.26 -9.02 8.69
C TRP A 101 -7.60 -10.09 7.83
N ASN A 102 -8.06 -10.26 6.58
CA ASN A 102 -7.49 -11.28 5.70
C ASN A 102 -6.13 -10.81 5.15
N VAL A 103 -5.10 -11.62 5.38
CA VAL A 103 -3.74 -11.37 4.89
C VAL A 103 -3.33 -12.33 3.77
N VAL A 104 -4.27 -13.16 3.31
CA VAL A 104 -4.03 -14.14 2.24
C VAL A 104 -4.92 -13.80 1.05
N ASN A 105 -4.31 -13.30 -0.01
CA ASN A 105 -4.98 -12.92 -1.26
C ASN A 105 -6.18 -11.95 -1.09
N PRO A 106 -6.03 -10.81 -0.42
CA PRO A 106 -7.09 -9.82 -0.33
C PRO A 106 -7.34 -9.20 -1.71
N ASP A 107 -8.60 -8.95 -2.04
CA ASP A 107 -8.94 -8.17 -3.24
C ASP A 107 -8.55 -6.69 -3.07
N VAL A 108 -8.63 -6.19 -1.84
CA VAL A 108 -8.30 -4.80 -1.49
C VAL A 108 -7.35 -4.72 -0.31
N VAL A 109 -6.32 -3.90 -0.44
CA VAL A 109 -5.49 -3.50 0.68
C VAL A 109 -5.79 -2.06 1.07
N ILE A 110 -6.18 -1.87 2.32
CA ILE A 110 -6.38 -0.54 2.91
C ILE A 110 -5.09 -0.14 3.62
N VAL A 111 -4.56 1.03 3.28
CA VAL A 111 -3.34 1.59 3.87
C VAL A 111 -3.71 2.77 4.75
N ALA A 112 -3.59 2.62 6.06
CA ALA A 112 -3.74 3.70 7.03
C ALA A 112 -2.38 4.23 7.49
N GLU A 113 -2.36 5.33 8.22
CA GLU A 113 -1.12 5.95 8.70
C GLU A 113 -0.40 5.07 9.73
N SER A 114 -1.16 4.59 10.73
CA SER A 114 -0.61 3.78 11.83
C SER A 114 -1.71 2.96 12.52
N PRO A 115 -1.34 2.01 13.38
CA PRO A 115 -2.29 1.25 14.20
C PRO A 115 -3.05 2.08 15.25
N SER A 116 -2.55 3.29 15.56
CA SER A 116 -3.15 4.20 16.55
C SER A 116 -4.41 4.89 16.02
N ILE A 117 -5.43 4.09 15.68
CA ILE A 117 -6.73 4.58 15.21
C ILE A 117 -7.71 4.56 16.39
N GLU A 118 -8.40 5.68 16.63
CA GLU A 118 -9.42 5.78 17.68
C GLU A 118 -10.56 4.77 17.43
N PRO A 119 -11.15 4.16 18.47
CA PRO A 119 -12.20 3.13 18.33
C PRO A 119 -13.38 3.58 17.47
N ASP A 120 -13.85 4.82 17.65
CA ASP A 120 -14.97 5.35 16.87
C ASP A 120 -14.62 5.52 15.39
N ALA A 121 -13.37 5.86 15.09
CA ALA A 121 -12.87 5.94 13.72
C ALA A 121 -12.78 4.55 13.06
N ILE A 122 -12.40 3.53 13.84
CA ILE A 122 -12.43 2.13 13.38
C ILE A 122 -13.88 1.70 13.10
N ASN A 123 -14.81 2.01 13.99
CA ASN A 123 -16.22 1.67 13.83
C ASN A 123 -16.79 2.30 12.55
N LEU A 124 -16.60 3.60 12.36
CA LEU A 124 -17.00 4.31 11.14
C LEU A 124 -16.43 3.65 9.87
N MET A 125 -15.15 3.33 9.89
CA MET A 125 -14.48 2.67 8.76
C MET A 125 -15.11 1.30 8.47
N VAL A 126 -15.29 0.46 9.48
CA VAL A 126 -15.85 -0.88 9.34
C VAL A 126 -17.30 -0.83 8.86
N GLU A 127 -18.12 0.08 9.40
CA GLU A 127 -19.50 0.28 8.95
C GLU A 127 -19.56 0.71 7.49
N SER A 128 -18.78 1.73 7.11
CA SER A 128 -18.73 2.24 5.73
C SER A 128 -18.27 1.16 4.72
N ILE A 129 -17.34 0.32 5.10
CA ILE A 129 -16.87 -0.81 4.30
C ILE A 129 -17.97 -1.87 4.11
N LYS A 130 -18.68 -2.20 5.20
CA LYS A 130 -19.80 -3.16 5.15
C LYS A 130 -20.98 -2.62 4.33
N GLU A 131 -21.34 -1.35 4.52
CA GLU A 131 -22.38 -0.68 3.75
C GLU A 131 -22.09 -0.65 2.25
N ALA A 132 -20.82 -0.51 1.86
CA ALA A 132 -20.38 -0.60 0.48
C ALA A 132 -20.51 -2.01 -0.13
N GLY A 133 -20.61 -3.05 0.71
CA GLY A 133 -20.79 -4.45 0.29
C GLY A 133 -19.58 -5.34 0.44
N PHE A 134 -18.46 -4.84 0.96
CA PHE A 134 -17.24 -5.64 1.18
C PHE A 134 -17.42 -6.64 2.32
N LYS A 135 -16.80 -7.80 2.16
CA LYS A 135 -16.62 -8.79 3.23
C LYS A 135 -15.23 -8.65 3.83
N SER A 136 -15.07 -8.98 5.10
CA SER A 136 -13.78 -8.98 5.78
C SER A 136 -12.75 -9.91 5.11
N SER A 137 -13.21 -10.97 4.42
CA SER A 137 -12.37 -11.87 3.63
C SER A 137 -11.72 -11.21 2.40
N ASP A 138 -12.28 -10.11 1.93
CA ASP A 138 -11.82 -9.44 0.72
C ASP A 138 -10.74 -8.38 1.00
N LEU A 139 -10.53 -8.08 2.29
CA LEU A 139 -9.80 -6.92 2.76
C LEU A 139 -8.61 -7.27 3.64
N CYS A 140 -7.55 -6.46 3.50
CA CYS A 140 -6.43 -6.39 4.44
C CYS A 140 -6.23 -4.93 4.85
N LEU A 141 -6.12 -4.67 6.15
CA LEU A 141 -5.74 -3.34 6.68
C LEU A 141 -4.28 -3.37 7.08
N THR A 142 -3.49 -2.51 6.47
CA THR A 142 -2.08 -2.31 6.79
C THR A 142 -1.75 -0.84 7.04
N TYR A 143 -0.49 -0.54 7.34
CA TYR A 143 -0.08 0.76 7.84
C TYR A 143 1.23 1.22 7.20
N VAL A 144 1.36 2.55 7.01
CA VAL A 144 2.64 3.18 6.66
C VAL A 144 3.64 2.97 7.80
N ASN A 145 3.22 3.27 9.03
CA ASN A 145 4.03 3.07 10.24
C ASN A 145 3.42 1.95 11.09
N ARG A 146 4.22 0.95 11.42
CA ARG A 146 3.74 -0.28 12.09
C ARG A 146 3.72 -0.20 13.61
N CYS A 147 4.57 0.64 14.20
CA CYS A 147 4.69 0.76 15.64
C CYS A 147 3.74 1.84 16.16
N PRO A 148 2.77 1.52 17.06
CA PRO A 148 1.89 2.51 17.64
C PRO A 148 2.70 3.60 18.35
N LYS A 149 2.34 4.86 18.15
CA LYS A 149 2.99 6.02 18.74
C LYS A 149 1.96 7.13 18.98
N PHE A 150 2.11 7.85 20.09
CA PHE A 150 1.39 9.10 20.29
C PHE A 150 2.08 10.23 19.52
N GLY A 151 1.30 11.06 18.82
CA GLY A 151 1.79 12.18 18.04
C GLY A 151 2.21 11.81 16.61
N LYS A 152 2.92 12.73 15.96
CA LYS A 152 3.33 12.56 14.56
C LYS A 152 4.57 11.68 14.43
N TYR A 153 4.62 10.93 13.33
CA TYR A 153 5.83 10.21 12.92
C TYR A 153 6.78 11.19 12.24
N ASP A 154 8.07 11.05 12.53
CA ASP A 154 9.10 11.78 11.80
C ASP A 154 9.46 11.08 10.47
N ASN A 155 10.18 11.79 9.61
CA ASN A 155 10.52 11.28 8.29
C ASN A 155 11.35 10.00 8.33
N LYS A 156 12.23 9.86 9.33
CA LYS A 156 13.08 8.68 9.51
C LYS A 156 12.26 7.45 9.90
N GLU A 157 11.27 7.61 10.77
CA GLU A 157 10.35 6.55 11.16
C GLU A 157 9.50 6.08 9.97
N ILE A 158 9.01 7.03 9.14
CA ILE A 158 8.25 6.74 7.94
C ILE A 158 9.10 5.95 6.93
N ILE A 159 10.33 6.41 6.66
CA ILE A 159 11.25 5.75 5.73
C ILE A 159 11.61 4.35 6.20
N ASN A 160 11.93 4.18 7.47
CA ASN A 160 12.28 2.87 8.02
C ASN A 160 11.16 1.85 7.89
N CYS A 161 9.90 2.30 7.83
CA CYS A 161 8.72 1.44 7.67
C CYS A 161 8.29 1.24 6.21
N SER A 162 8.54 2.19 5.32
CA SER A 162 8.06 2.15 3.93
C SER A 162 8.45 0.89 3.15
N PRO A 163 9.68 0.35 3.25
CA PRO A 163 10.04 -0.87 2.56
C PRO A 163 9.17 -2.07 2.94
N TYR A 164 8.78 -2.18 4.22
CA TYR A 164 7.88 -3.27 4.65
C TYR A 164 6.49 -3.14 4.02
N LEU A 165 5.96 -1.92 3.93
CA LEU A 165 4.68 -1.66 3.27
C LEU A 165 4.72 -2.04 1.79
N HIS A 166 5.75 -1.58 1.07
CA HIS A 166 5.89 -1.88 -0.35
C HIS A 166 6.04 -3.36 -0.63
N THR A 167 6.91 -4.05 0.11
CA THR A 167 7.06 -5.51 -0.01
C THR A 167 5.75 -6.23 0.26
N GLU A 168 5.00 -5.79 1.26
CA GLU A 168 3.72 -6.37 1.57
C GLU A 168 2.70 -6.17 0.45
N LEU A 169 2.58 -4.97 -0.09
CA LEU A 169 1.70 -4.69 -1.23
C LEU A 169 2.04 -5.56 -2.44
N GLN A 170 3.33 -5.72 -2.74
CA GLN A 170 3.79 -6.60 -3.81
C GLN A 170 3.39 -8.05 -3.58
N VAL A 171 3.62 -8.57 -2.38
CA VAL A 171 3.31 -9.97 -2.05
C VAL A 171 1.81 -10.23 -2.00
N LEU A 172 1.01 -9.29 -1.50
CA LEU A 172 -0.45 -9.39 -1.45
C LEU A 172 -1.10 -9.19 -2.82
N ASN A 173 -0.47 -8.41 -3.69
CA ASN A 173 -0.92 -8.11 -5.05
C ASN A 173 -2.43 -7.83 -5.15
N PRO A 174 -2.93 -6.79 -4.46
CA PRO A 174 -4.36 -6.51 -4.43
C PRO A 174 -4.86 -5.95 -5.78
N LYS A 175 -6.15 -6.13 -6.04
CA LYS A 175 -6.83 -5.53 -7.20
C LYS A 175 -7.05 -4.02 -7.03
N LEU A 176 -7.01 -3.53 -5.79
CA LEU A 176 -7.15 -2.11 -5.46
C LEU A 176 -6.43 -1.79 -4.15
N ILE A 177 -5.73 -0.68 -4.11
CA ILE A 177 -5.18 -0.09 -2.89
C ILE A 177 -6.05 1.10 -2.49
N ILE A 178 -6.57 1.12 -1.26
CA ILE A 178 -7.26 2.28 -0.70
C ILE A 178 -6.33 2.97 0.29
N THR A 179 -5.96 4.22 0.05
CA THR A 179 -5.12 4.99 0.97
C THR A 179 -5.96 5.94 1.81
N MET A 180 -5.87 5.83 3.15
CA MET A 180 -6.68 6.60 4.09
C MET A 180 -5.90 7.76 4.71
N GLY A 181 -6.04 8.95 4.13
CA GLY A 181 -5.41 10.19 4.62
C GLY A 181 -4.19 10.64 3.83
N GLY A 182 -3.68 11.82 4.16
CA GLY A 182 -2.63 12.50 3.40
C GLY A 182 -1.30 11.74 3.38
N LEU A 183 -0.82 11.28 4.52
CA LEU A 183 0.47 10.58 4.61
C LEU A 183 0.46 9.24 3.85
N PRO A 184 -0.49 8.32 4.04
CA PRO A 184 -0.55 7.09 3.26
C PRO A 184 -0.61 7.34 1.76
N SER A 185 -1.41 8.30 1.35
CA SER A 185 -1.53 8.65 -0.06
C SER A 185 -0.23 9.22 -0.62
N SER A 186 0.41 10.15 0.09
CA SER A 186 1.66 10.76 -0.37
C SER A 186 2.80 9.75 -0.46
N VAL A 187 2.87 8.80 0.46
CA VAL A 187 3.86 7.71 0.42
C VAL A 187 3.64 6.82 -0.80
N ILE A 188 2.41 6.42 -1.07
CA ILE A 188 2.08 5.55 -2.22
C ILE A 188 2.24 6.29 -3.55
N PHE A 189 1.84 7.57 -3.63
CA PHE A 189 1.99 8.37 -4.85
C PHE A 189 3.43 8.88 -5.09
N GLY A 190 4.32 8.75 -4.12
CA GLY A 190 5.68 9.27 -4.20
C GLY A 190 5.78 10.80 -4.26
N THR A 191 4.69 11.49 -3.93
CA THR A 191 4.62 12.95 -3.91
C THR A 191 3.53 13.42 -2.95
N GLU A 192 3.70 14.65 -2.43
CA GLU A 192 2.66 15.25 -1.60
C GLU A 192 1.39 15.48 -2.42
N ILE A 193 0.27 14.96 -1.94
CA ILE A 193 -1.04 15.14 -2.57
C ILE A 193 -2.05 15.78 -1.59
N LYS A 194 -2.98 16.53 -2.14
CA LYS A 194 -4.13 17.07 -1.40
C LYS A 194 -5.31 16.12 -1.58
N ILE A 195 -5.68 15.40 -0.52
CA ILE A 195 -6.72 14.37 -0.57
C ILE A 195 -8.01 14.84 -1.23
N LYS A 196 -8.43 16.08 -0.96
CA LYS A 196 -9.66 16.66 -1.54
C LYS A 196 -9.71 16.63 -3.08
N ASP A 197 -8.54 16.64 -3.74
CA ASP A 197 -8.42 16.72 -5.19
C ASP A 197 -8.36 15.33 -5.84
N TYR A 198 -8.09 14.27 -5.05
CA TYR A 198 -7.88 12.89 -5.53
C TYR A 198 -8.87 11.87 -4.95
N ARG A 199 -9.55 12.21 -3.84
CA ARG A 199 -10.42 11.25 -3.16
C ARG A 199 -11.54 10.72 -4.05
N GLY A 200 -11.89 9.48 -3.83
CA GLY A 200 -12.99 8.80 -4.51
C GLY A 200 -12.73 8.47 -5.97
N SER A 201 -11.58 8.82 -6.53
CA SER A 201 -11.21 8.50 -7.90
C SER A 201 -10.05 7.50 -7.93
N VAL A 202 -10.18 6.47 -8.77
CA VAL A 202 -9.08 5.52 -8.96
C VAL A 202 -8.03 6.13 -9.88
N THR A 203 -6.79 6.17 -9.39
CA THR A 203 -5.61 6.58 -10.17
C THR A 203 -4.70 5.39 -10.33
N TRP A 204 -4.20 5.15 -11.54
CA TRP A 204 -3.25 4.09 -11.81
C TRP A 204 -1.83 4.58 -11.56
N LEU A 205 -1.11 3.86 -10.70
CA LEU A 205 0.32 4.04 -10.45
C LEU A 205 1.05 2.82 -10.98
N GLY A 206 1.58 2.93 -12.21
CA GLY A 206 1.98 1.73 -12.94
C GLY A 206 0.79 0.79 -13.12
N TYR A 207 0.92 -0.46 -12.68
CA TYR A 207 -0.16 -1.45 -12.67
C TYR A 207 -1.04 -1.45 -11.42
N TRP A 208 -0.77 -0.56 -10.47
CA TRP A 208 -1.51 -0.48 -9.21
C TRP A 208 -2.66 0.52 -9.30
N PRO A 209 -3.92 0.08 -9.22
CA PRO A 209 -5.04 1.00 -9.04
C PRO A 209 -5.08 1.45 -7.57
N VAL A 210 -5.10 2.76 -7.35
CA VAL A 210 -5.11 3.38 -6.03
C VAL A 210 -6.28 4.35 -5.90
N LEU A 211 -7.05 4.21 -4.84
CA LEU A 211 -8.15 5.12 -4.49
C LEU A 211 -7.83 5.84 -3.18
N PRO A 212 -7.46 7.13 -3.23
CA PRO A 212 -7.30 7.92 -2.03
C PRO A 212 -8.64 8.29 -1.39
N THR A 213 -8.67 8.30 -0.05
CA THR A 213 -9.81 8.80 0.72
C THR A 213 -9.35 9.52 1.98
N TYR A 214 -10.27 10.16 2.70
CA TYR A 214 -9.99 10.77 3.99
C TYR A 214 -9.61 9.72 5.04
N SER A 215 -8.80 10.11 6.03
CA SER A 215 -8.62 9.27 7.21
C SER A 215 -9.89 9.25 8.07
N PRO A 216 -10.27 8.10 8.64
CA PRO A 216 -11.48 8.00 9.47
C PRO A 216 -11.50 9.00 10.64
N GLY A 217 -10.34 9.25 11.26
CA GLY A 217 -10.23 10.24 12.35
C GLY A 217 -10.47 11.68 11.89
N TYR A 218 -10.10 12.03 10.65
CA TYR A 218 -10.45 13.32 10.06
C TYR A 218 -11.97 13.41 9.81
N VAL A 219 -12.55 12.34 9.28
CA VAL A 219 -13.99 12.29 8.95
C VAL A 219 -14.85 12.53 10.18
N LEU A 220 -14.53 11.88 11.31
CA LEU A 220 -15.26 12.09 12.57
C LEU A 220 -15.23 13.55 13.04
N LYS A 221 -14.10 14.23 12.85
CA LYS A 221 -13.92 15.63 13.28
C LYS A 221 -14.55 16.63 12.31
N SER A 222 -14.77 16.24 11.06
CA SER A 222 -15.24 17.12 9.98
C SER A 222 -16.76 17.12 9.78
N GLY A 223 -17.48 16.22 10.45
CA GLY A 223 -18.94 16.16 10.46
C GLY A 223 -19.58 15.40 9.30
N ALA A 224 -20.90 15.48 9.21
CA ALA A 224 -21.74 14.62 8.37
C ALA A 224 -21.36 14.58 6.89
N ASN A 225 -21.01 15.72 6.31
CA ASN A 225 -20.61 15.78 4.89
C ASN A 225 -19.35 14.94 4.60
N ALA A 226 -18.37 14.96 5.52
CA ALA A 226 -17.17 14.15 5.36
C ALA A 226 -17.47 12.66 5.52
N VAL A 227 -18.42 12.29 6.39
CA VAL A 227 -18.90 10.90 6.54
C VAL A 227 -19.54 10.41 5.25
N GLU A 228 -20.43 11.21 4.66
CA GLU A 228 -21.09 10.87 3.40
C GLU A 228 -20.08 10.71 2.25
N GLN A 229 -19.11 11.60 2.16
CA GLN A 229 -18.04 11.51 1.19
C GLN A 229 -17.18 10.26 1.38
N PHE A 230 -16.85 9.91 2.61
CA PHE A 230 -16.07 8.70 2.92
C PHE A 230 -16.82 7.42 2.55
N ARG A 231 -18.14 7.36 2.85
CA ARG A 231 -19.02 6.24 2.44
C ARG A 231 -19.11 6.13 0.92
N SER A 232 -19.25 7.26 0.23
CA SER A 232 -19.24 7.31 -1.23
C SER A 232 -17.95 6.75 -1.82
N ASP A 233 -16.79 7.07 -1.23
CA ASP A 233 -15.50 6.54 -1.67
C ASP A 233 -15.42 5.01 -1.51
N MET A 234 -15.96 4.46 -0.42
CA MET A 234 -16.02 2.99 -0.23
C MET A 234 -16.93 2.32 -1.24
N ILE A 235 -18.05 2.93 -1.59
CA ILE A 235 -18.96 2.43 -2.64
C ILE A 235 -18.27 2.44 -4.00
N GLN A 236 -17.54 3.50 -4.33
CA GLN A 236 -16.78 3.59 -5.59
C GLN A 236 -15.67 2.52 -5.66
N ALA A 237 -14.96 2.30 -4.55
CA ALA A 237 -13.97 1.23 -4.45
C ALA A 237 -14.60 -0.16 -4.71
N TYR A 238 -15.75 -0.42 -4.11
CA TYR A 238 -16.48 -1.68 -4.32
C TYR A 238 -16.93 -1.84 -5.78
N GLN A 239 -17.48 -0.80 -6.36
CA GLN A 239 -17.92 -0.80 -7.77
C GLN A 239 -16.75 -1.05 -8.72
N PHE A 240 -15.62 -0.40 -8.50
CA PHE A 240 -14.42 -0.59 -9.33
C PHE A 240 -14.00 -2.05 -9.42
N ILE A 241 -13.96 -2.77 -8.28
CA ILE A 241 -13.53 -4.18 -8.27
C ILE A 241 -14.57 -5.10 -8.93
N HIS A 242 -15.86 -4.76 -8.83
CA HIS A 242 -16.94 -5.63 -9.30
C HIS A 242 -17.38 -5.31 -10.72
N GLN A 243 -17.12 -4.11 -11.25
CA GLN A 243 -17.38 -3.78 -12.66
C GLN A 243 -16.43 -4.52 -13.60
N SER A 244 -15.19 -4.72 -13.23
CA SER A 244 -14.21 -5.50 -13.99
C SER A 244 -14.63 -6.97 -14.20
N LYS A 245 -15.61 -7.47 -13.44
CA LYS A 245 -16.17 -8.83 -13.62
C LYS A 245 -17.28 -8.91 -14.67
N LYS A 246 -17.81 -7.79 -15.16
CA LYS A 246 -18.92 -7.77 -16.13
C LYS A 246 -18.47 -7.61 -17.58
N GLU A 247 -17.25 -7.23 -17.85
CA GLU A 247 -16.72 -7.06 -19.19
C GLU A 247 -16.05 -8.33 -19.76
N VAL A 248 -16.12 -9.44 -19.04
CA VAL A 248 -15.56 -10.74 -19.45
C VAL A 248 -16.70 -11.77 -19.58
N ILE A 249 -17.72 -11.46 -20.41
CA ILE A 249 -18.68 -12.48 -20.92
C ILE A 249 -18.88 -12.24 -22.41
#